data_78591aa87c4726774cfd48993330e80c
#
_entry.id   78591aa87c4726774cfd48993330e80c
#
_cell.length_a   1.000
_cell.length_b   1.000
_cell.length_c   1.000
_cell.angle_alpha   90.00
_cell.angle_beta   90.00
_cell.angle_gamma   90.00
#
_symmetry.space_group_name_H-M   'P 1'
#
loop_
_entity.id
_entity.type
_entity.pdbx_description
1 polymer ?
#
loop_
_entity_poly.entity_id
_entity_poly.type
_entity_poly.pdbx_seq_one_letter_code
_entity_poly.pdbx_strand_id
1 'polypeptide(L)'
;MIDSHCHLAGEEFAADLTAVVTRAREAGISRALVILAAQDDHEWVRAQALPALWPAVRFAAGLHPHHAHVFASNPAAAAGVVAARLAQSPHVRAIGEIGLDYHYDFSPKDVQQAVFRAQLALAQARGLPVAIHTREAEADTLQLIGEAQARGPLNGVFHCFTGDAAVAGRAVATGFYVSFAGILTFPRAVELREAVRVVPLDRLLLETDAPYLAPVPHRGKRNEPAFVTFTAAAVARERGMAVTDLVAAVAANYDRLFAPGDPQTAFAQALSADAPR
;
A
#
# COMPACT_ATOMS: atom_id res chain seq x y z
N MET A 1 -13.14 8.45 -7.09
CA MET A 1 -11.79 7.89 -7.30
C MET A 1 -11.21 7.45 -5.97
N ILE A 2 -10.16 6.65 -5.96
CA ILE A 2 -9.45 6.23 -4.73
C ILE A 2 -7.95 6.51 -4.86
N ASP A 3 -7.25 6.56 -3.71
CA ASP A 3 -5.79 6.51 -3.62
C ASP A 3 -5.41 5.30 -2.77
N SER A 4 -4.77 4.29 -3.39
CA SER A 4 -4.50 3.02 -2.70
C SER A 4 -3.22 3.02 -1.87
N HIS A 5 -2.45 4.13 -1.85
CA HIS A 5 -1.22 4.24 -1.07
C HIS A 5 -0.76 5.71 -0.95
N CYS A 6 -0.77 6.26 0.26
CA CYS A 6 -0.24 7.59 0.56
C CYS A 6 0.20 7.70 2.03
N HIS A 7 1.16 8.59 2.33
CA HIS A 7 1.74 8.80 3.67
C HIS A 7 1.20 10.10 4.31
N LEU A 8 -0.14 10.27 4.34
CA LEU A 8 -0.78 11.52 4.84
C LEU A 8 -0.52 11.84 6.30
N ALA A 9 -0.11 10.87 7.12
CA ALA A 9 0.28 11.10 8.50
C ALA A 9 1.75 11.49 8.66
N GLY A 10 2.51 11.57 7.56
CA GLY A 10 3.89 12.04 7.53
C GLY A 10 4.03 13.50 7.97
N GLU A 11 5.22 13.87 8.43
CA GLU A 11 5.53 15.21 8.88
C GLU A 11 5.34 16.25 7.77
N GLU A 12 5.53 15.86 6.53
CA GLU A 12 5.38 16.69 5.33
C GLU A 12 3.98 17.29 5.18
N PHE A 13 2.97 16.66 5.80
CA PHE A 13 1.58 17.13 5.77
C PHE A 13 1.10 17.74 7.09
N ALA A 14 1.90 17.72 8.15
CA ALA A 14 1.48 18.16 9.49
C ALA A 14 0.94 19.60 9.52
N ALA A 15 1.53 20.49 8.72
CA ALA A 15 1.16 21.91 8.69
C ALA A 15 -0.15 22.19 7.95
N ASP A 16 -0.56 21.35 6.98
CA ASP A 16 -1.70 21.62 6.09
C ASP A 16 -2.60 20.41 5.78
N LEU A 17 -2.57 19.39 6.64
CA LEU A 17 -3.31 18.14 6.46
C LEU A 17 -4.78 18.35 6.09
N THR A 18 -5.47 19.25 6.81
CA THR A 18 -6.89 19.54 6.55
C THR A 18 -7.11 20.10 5.14
N ALA A 19 -6.22 20.99 4.69
CA ALA A 19 -6.32 21.56 3.35
C ALA A 19 -6.02 20.52 2.26
N VAL A 20 -5.05 19.62 2.49
CA VAL A 20 -4.73 18.50 1.59
C VAL A 20 -5.93 17.55 1.46
N VAL A 21 -6.55 17.16 2.58
CA VAL A 21 -7.75 16.31 2.57
C VAL A 21 -8.92 17.00 1.85
N THR A 22 -9.10 18.31 2.07
CA THR A 22 -10.13 19.08 1.36
C THR A 22 -9.92 19.05 -0.15
N ARG A 23 -8.71 19.35 -0.63
CA ARG A 23 -8.38 19.28 -2.06
C ARG A 23 -8.58 17.88 -2.65
N ALA A 24 -8.20 16.82 -1.90
CA ALA A 24 -8.43 15.46 -2.33
C ALA A 24 -9.91 15.16 -2.55
N ARG A 25 -10.76 15.56 -1.58
CA ARG A 25 -12.21 15.35 -1.66
C ARG A 25 -12.86 16.18 -2.76
N GLU A 26 -12.43 17.42 -2.95
CA GLU A 26 -12.87 18.28 -4.07
C GLU A 26 -12.48 17.72 -5.44
N ALA A 27 -11.32 17.06 -5.52
CA ALA A 27 -10.89 16.32 -6.71
C ALA A 27 -11.63 14.99 -6.93
N GLY A 28 -12.61 14.67 -6.07
CA GLY A 28 -13.43 13.46 -6.17
C GLY A 28 -12.77 12.20 -5.64
N ILE A 29 -11.72 12.32 -4.80
CA ILE A 29 -11.11 11.16 -4.14
C ILE A 29 -11.97 10.78 -2.95
N SER A 30 -12.66 9.66 -3.04
CA SER A 30 -13.64 9.23 -2.03
C SER A 30 -13.02 8.42 -0.90
N ARG A 31 -11.92 7.72 -1.14
CA ARG A 31 -11.25 6.82 -0.20
C ARG A 31 -9.74 6.87 -0.38
N ALA A 32 -9.01 6.65 0.71
CA ALA A 32 -7.55 6.50 0.68
C ALA A 32 -7.10 5.40 1.64
N LEU A 33 -6.01 4.70 1.29
CA LEU A 33 -5.23 3.89 2.21
C LEU A 33 -4.01 4.70 2.64
N VAL A 34 -3.97 5.07 3.92
CA VAL A 34 -2.84 5.78 4.51
C VAL A 34 -1.91 4.77 5.17
N ILE A 35 -0.65 4.86 4.80
CA ILE A 35 0.40 3.98 5.28
C ILE A 35 0.98 4.56 6.55
N LEU A 36 1.13 3.71 7.56
CA LEU A 36 1.65 4.08 8.88
C LEU A 36 2.81 3.16 9.26
N ALA A 37 3.95 3.76 9.54
CA ALA A 37 5.10 3.03 10.07
C ALA A 37 4.81 2.54 11.49
N ALA A 38 4.86 1.23 11.70
CA ALA A 38 4.45 0.64 12.98
C ALA A 38 5.33 1.10 14.16
N GLN A 39 6.59 1.46 13.91
CA GLN A 39 7.54 1.93 14.92
C GLN A 39 7.50 3.45 15.18
N ASP A 40 6.74 4.24 14.40
CA ASP A 40 6.70 5.70 14.54
C ASP A 40 5.47 6.18 15.34
N ASP A 41 5.64 6.38 16.65
CA ASP A 41 4.57 6.85 17.52
C ASP A 41 4.03 8.23 17.13
N HIS A 42 4.88 9.10 16.58
CA HIS A 42 4.46 10.45 16.17
C HIS A 42 3.55 10.40 14.95
N GLU A 43 3.85 9.52 13.99
CA GLU A 43 2.98 9.31 12.84
C GLU A 43 1.61 8.77 13.28
N TRP A 44 1.57 7.83 14.22
CA TRP A 44 0.33 7.30 14.77
C TRP A 44 -0.50 8.35 15.51
N VAL A 45 0.13 9.26 16.23
CA VAL A 45 -0.57 10.39 16.87
C VAL A 45 -1.20 11.31 15.81
N ARG A 46 -0.45 11.66 14.75
CA ARG A 46 -0.98 12.49 13.66
C ARG A 46 -2.13 11.80 12.90
N ALA A 47 -2.04 10.49 12.70
CA ALA A 47 -3.06 9.72 12.01
C ALA A 47 -4.43 9.73 12.71
N GLN A 48 -4.49 9.97 14.03
CA GLN A 48 -5.74 9.99 14.80
C GLN A 48 -6.75 11.04 14.32
N ALA A 49 -6.28 12.12 13.70
CA ALA A 49 -7.15 13.16 13.16
C ALA A 49 -7.83 12.75 11.83
N LEU A 50 -7.23 11.83 11.09
CA LEU A 50 -7.66 11.50 9.72
C LEU A 50 -9.08 10.95 9.62
N PRO A 51 -9.56 10.02 10.48
CA PRO A 51 -10.93 9.52 10.39
C PRO A 51 -12.01 10.59 10.56
N ALA A 52 -11.75 11.64 11.37
CA ALA A 52 -12.67 12.74 11.52
C ALA A 52 -12.71 13.66 10.29
N LEU A 53 -11.56 13.86 9.63
CA LEU A 53 -11.43 14.67 8.41
C LEU A 53 -11.93 13.90 7.17
N TRP A 54 -11.70 12.60 7.15
CA TRP A 54 -12.00 11.72 6.02
C TRP A 54 -12.53 10.35 6.50
N PRO A 55 -13.85 10.22 6.77
CA PRO A 55 -14.41 8.99 7.36
C PRO A 55 -14.15 7.69 6.58
N ALA A 56 -13.94 7.81 5.27
CA ALA A 56 -13.64 6.65 4.40
C ALA A 56 -12.14 6.31 4.32
N VAL A 57 -11.27 6.96 5.12
CA VAL A 57 -9.85 6.61 5.19
C VAL A 57 -9.68 5.21 5.79
N ARG A 58 -8.69 4.49 5.29
CA ARG A 58 -8.21 3.22 5.85
C ARG A 58 -6.72 3.32 6.10
N PHE A 59 -6.21 2.51 7.01
CA PHE A 59 -4.81 2.47 7.35
C PHE A 59 -4.21 1.11 6.96
N ALA A 60 -2.95 1.14 6.56
CA ALA A 60 -2.07 -0.01 6.61
C ALA A 60 -1.00 0.24 7.66
N ALA A 61 -0.64 -0.80 8.42
CA ALA A 61 0.41 -0.74 9.43
C ALA A 61 1.48 -1.77 9.12
N GLY A 62 2.73 -1.35 9.04
CA GLY A 62 3.84 -2.25 8.72
C GLY A 62 5.20 -1.73 9.12
N LEU A 63 6.19 -2.60 8.96
CA LEU A 63 7.60 -2.30 9.11
C LEU A 63 8.27 -2.35 7.75
N HIS A 64 8.61 -1.17 7.24
CA HIS A 64 9.29 -1.02 5.96
C HIS A 64 10.67 -1.70 5.98
N PRO A 65 11.15 -2.30 4.89
CA PRO A 65 12.44 -2.99 4.84
C PRO A 65 13.64 -2.13 5.28
N HIS A 66 13.59 -0.82 5.11
CA HIS A 66 14.65 0.08 5.59
C HIS A 66 14.87 0.03 7.10
N HIS A 67 13.84 -0.29 7.87
CA HIS A 67 13.90 -0.38 9.34
C HIS A 67 14.06 -1.81 9.87
N ALA A 68 14.23 -2.81 8.99
CA ALA A 68 14.34 -4.20 9.38
C ALA A 68 15.55 -4.45 10.31
N HIS A 69 16.64 -3.70 10.16
CA HIS A 69 17.86 -3.82 10.97
C HIS A 69 17.61 -3.70 12.48
N VAL A 70 16.59 -2.95 12.91
CA VAL A 70 16.20 -2.79 14.31
C VAL A 70 15.81 -4.14 14.93
N PHE A 71 15.36 -5.08 14.11
CA PHE A 71 14.90 -6.41 14.50
C PHE A 71 15.87 -7.53 14.14
N ALA A 72 17.14 -7.21 13.82
CA ALA A 72 18.12 -8.21 13.39
C ALA A 72 18.32 -9.36 14.38
N SER A 73 18.29 -9.07 15.70
CA SER A 73 18.42 -10.09 16.73
C SER A 73 17.15 -10.92 16.99
N ASN A 74 15.98 -10.41 16.62
CA ASN A 74 14.69 -11.08 16.76
C ASN A 74 13.67 -10.60 15.72
N PRO A 75 13.76 -11.08 14.47
CA PRO A 75 12.84 -10.67 13.40
C PRO A 75 11.36 -10.92 13.70
N ALA A 76 11.04 -11.93 14.51
CA ALA A 76 9.67 -12.23 14.91
C ALA A 76 9.03 -11.11 15.77
N ALA A 77 9.84 -10.35 16.52
CA ALA A 77 9.36 -9.21 17.30
C ALA A 77 8.76 -8.10 16.42
N ALA A 78 9.18 -7.99 15.16
CA ALA A 78 8.61 -7.07 14.20
C ALA A 78 7.09 -7.26 14.04
N ALA A 79 6.66 -8.52 13.93
CA ALA A 79 5.23 -8.85 13.86
C ALA A 79 4.47 -8.44 15.13
N GLY A 80 5.10 -8.52 16.30
CA GLY A 80 4.51 -8.09 17.57
C GLY A 80 4.24 -6.59 17.61
N VAL A 81 5.18 -5.77 17.10
CA VAL A 81 5.00 -4.31 17.00
C VAL A 81 3.83 -3.98 16.08
N VAL A 82 3.77 -4.61 14.90
CA VAL A 82 2.65 -4.41 13.96
C VAL A 82 1.33 -4.86 14.59
N ALA A 83 1.29 -6.03 15.25
CA ALA A 83 0.09 -6.53 15.91
C ALA A 83 -0.46 -5.59 16.99
N ALA A 84 0.42 -4.91 17.73
CA ALA A 84 0.02 -3.89 18.70
C ALA A 84 -0.69 -2.71 18.03
N ARG A 85 -0.26 -2.29 16.83
CA ARG A 85 -0.91 -1.22 16.06
C ARG A 85 -2.27 -1.63 15.50
N LEU A 86 -2.44 -2.88 15.09
CA LEU A 86 -3.74 -3.39 14.65
C LEU A 86 -4.80 -3.25 15.77
N ALA A 87 -4.42 -3.42 17.02
CA ALA A 87 -5.30 -3.28 18.17
C ALA A 87 -5.65 -1.81 18.52
N GLN A 88 -4.92 -0.82 18.01
CA GLN A 88 -5.12 0.60 18.33
C GLN A 88 -6.17 1.29 17.48
N SER A 89 -6.49 0.77 16.28
CA SER A 89 -7.40 1.46 15.38
C SER A 89 -8.24 0.49 14.53
N PRO A 90 -9.57 0.64 14.52
CA PRO A 90 -10.45 -0.13 13.66
C PRO A 90 -10.30 0.24 12.18
N HIS A 91 -9.59 1.32 11.86
CA HIS A 91 -9.34 1.75 10.49
C HIS A 91 -8.21 0.98 9.81
N VAL A 92 -7.41 0.19 10.55
CA VAL A 92 -6.35 -0.64 9.94
C VAL A 92 -6.99 -1.79 9.17
N ARG A 93 -6.70 -1.85 7.88
CA ARG A 93 -7.28 -2.79 6.91
C ARG A 93 -6.25 -3.59 6.15
N ALA A 94 -4.97 -3.32 6.34
CA ALA A 94 -3.88 -4.04 5.70
C ALA A 94 -2.64 -4.06 6.60
N ILE A 95 -1.78 -5.03 6.37
CA ILE A 95 -0.41 -4.99 6.87
C ILE A 95 0.48 -4.43 5.77
N GLY A 96 1.13 -3.34 6.04
CA GLY A 96 1.96 -2.62 5.07
C GLY A 96 2.33 -1.22 5.57
N GLU A 97 3.35 -0.69 5.03
CA GLU A 97 4.18 -1.15 3.92
C GLU A 97 5.23 -2.16 4.44
N ILE A 98 5.33 -3.30 3.76
CA ILE A 98 6.27 -4.39 4.08
C ILE A 98 6.91 -4.91 2.80
N GLY A 99 8.04 -5.56 2.88
CA GLY A 99 8.67 -6.14 1.69
C GLY A 99 10.18 -6.10 1.70
N LEU A 100 10.78 -5.90 0.52
CA LEU A 100 12.23 -5.94 0.31
C LEU A 100 12.69 -4.73 -0.52
N ASP A 101 13.79 -4.13 -0.11
CA ASP A 101 14.50 -3.09 -0.85
C ASP A 101 16.00 -3.44 -0.89
N TYR A 102 16.49 -3.80 -2.09
CA TYR A 102 17.90 -4.13 -2.29
C TYR A 102 18.68 -3.01 -2.97
N HIS A 103 17.99 -1.91 -3.27
CA HIS A 103 18.62 -0.73 -3.82
C HIS A 103 19.38 0.08 -2.76
N TYR A 104 18.79 0.19 -1.56
CA TYR A 104 19.41 0.89 -0.43
C TYR A 104 19.99 -0.11 0.57
N ASP A 105 21.16 0.22 1.12
CA ASP A 105 21.86 -0.63 2.11
C ASP A 105 21.53 -0.19 3.56
N PHE A 106 20.24 0.03 3.86
CA PHE A 106 19.81 0.41 5.20
C PHE A 106 19.65 -0.80 6.14
N SER A 107 19.37 -1.95 5.60
CA SER A 107 19.20 -3.19 6.37
C SER A 107 19.75 -4.38 5.58
N PRO A 108 20.43 -5.35 6.22
CA PRO A 108 20.91 -6.56 5.54
C PRO A 108 19.75 -7.32 4.88
N LYS A 109 19.99 -7.91 3.71
CA LYS A 109 18.97 -8.59 2.90
C LYS A 109 18.31 -9.76 3.64
N ASP A 110 19.09 -10.57 4.34
CA ASP A 110 18.61 -11.71 5.15
C ASP A 110 17.71 -11.25 6.29
N VAL A 111 18.04 -10.13 6.93
CA VAL A 111 17.20 -9.51 7.98
C VAL A 111 15.90 -8.98 7.38
N GLN A 112 15.96 -8.28 6.25
CA GLN A 112 14.76 -7.83 5.53
C GLN A 112 13.84 -9.02 5.23
N GLN A 113 14.37 -10.11 4.68
CA GLN A 113 13.60 -11.33 4.36
C GLN A 113 12.97 -11.95 5.61
N ALA A 114 13.71 -12.03 6.71
CA ALA A 114 13.20 -12.61 7.96
C ALA A 114 12.06 -11.76 8.56
N VAL A 115 12.22 -10.44 8.59
CA VAL A 115 11.17 -9.49 9.04
C VAL A 115 9.96 -9.53 8.11
N PHE A 116 10.17 -9.62 6.79
CA PHE A 116 9.09 -9.74 5.82
C PHE A 116 8.29 -11.03 6.04
N ARG A 117 8.96 -12.19 6.19
CA ARG A 117 8.28 -13.47 6.51
C ARG A 117 7.43 -13.39 7.77
N ALA A 118 7.93 -12.73 8.83
CA ALA A 118 7.20 -12.57 10.08
C ALA A 118 5.91 -11.77 9.89
N GLN A 119 5.96 -10.71 9.08
CA GLN A 119 4.81 -9.86 8.78
C GLN A 119 3.80 -10.54 7.84
N LEU A 120 4.27 -11.32 6.85
CA LEU A 120 3.39 -12.14 6.01
C LEU A 120 2.63 -13.18 6.85
N ALA A 121 3.31 -13.83 7.80
CA ALA A 121 2.66 -14.78 8.71
C ALA A 121 1.60 -14.09 9.59
N LEU A 122 1.88 -12.88 10.09
CA LEU A 122 0.89 -12.09 10.83
C LEU A 122 -0.32 -11.75 9.95
N ALA A 123 -0.09 -11.34 8.69
CA ALA A 123 -1.17 -11.01 7.76
C ALA A 123 -2.11 -12.22 7.54
N GLN A 124 -1.55 -13.41 7.36
CA GLN A 124 -2.32 -14.66 7.24
C GLN A 124 -3.10 -14.97 8.52
N ALA A 125 -2.45 -14.85 9.68
CA ALA A 125 -3.10 -15.11 10.97
C ALA A 125 -4.27 -14.15 11.25
N ARG A 126 -4.22 -12.93 10.71
CA ARG A 126 -5.27 -11.90 10.87
C ARG A 126 -6.25 -11.84 9.71
N GLY A 127 -6.05 -12.61 8.64
CA GLY A 127 -6.87 -12.53 7.44
C GLY A 127 -6.84 -11.16 6.76
N LEU A 128 -5.73 -10.40 6.91
CA LEU A 128 -5.56 -9.07 6.34
C LEU A 128 -4.74 -9.12 5.05
N PRO A 129 -5.08 -8.28 4.06
CA PRO A 129 -4.24 -8.11 2.88
C PRO A 129 -2.94 -7.38 3.22
N VAL A 130 -1.97 -7.47 2.31
CA VAL A 130 -0.67 -6.82 2.46
C VAL A 130 -0.42 -5.78 1.38
N ALA A 131 0.26 -4.67 1.74
CA ALA A 131 0.82 -3.70 0.80
C ALA A 131 2.34 -3.94 0.71
N ILE A 132 2.80 -4.36 -0.48
CA ILE A 132 4.15 -4.85 -0.73
C ILE A 132 5.01 -3.77 -1.38
N HIS A 133 6.11 -3.43 -0.72
CA HIS A 133 7.25 -2.75 -1.29
C HIS A 133 8.20 -3.75 -1.92
N THR A 134 8.64 -3.50 -3.16
CA THR A 134 9.73 -4.26 -3.77
C THR A 134 10.58 -3.36 -4.66
N ARG A 135 11.87 -3.37 -4.43
CA ARG A 135 12.82 -2.61 -5.24
C ARG A 135 14.11 -3.40 -5.42
N GLU A 136 14.42 -3.74 -6.69
CA GLU A 136 15.57 -4.59 -7.05
C GLU A 136 15.57 -5.94 -6.31
N ALA A 137 14.37 -6.43 -5.90
CA ALA A 137 14.17 -7.59 -5.06
C ALA A 137 12.99 -8.48 -5.52
N GLU A 138 12.52 -8.31 -6.77
CA GLU A 138 11.29 -8.92 -7.29
C GLU A 138 11.28 -10.44 -7.17
N ALA A 139 12.43 -11.10 -7.45
CA ALA A 139 12.55 -12.54 -7.40
C ALA A 139 12.33 -13.08 -5.98
N ASP A 140 13.03 -12.52 -5.00
CA ASP A 140 12.92 -12.92 -3.60
C ASP A 140 11.54 -12.56 -3.03
N THR A 141 11.00 -11.39 -3.40
CA THR A 141 9.65 -10.98 -2.98
C THR A 141 8.60 -11.97 -3.46
N LEU A 142 8.61 -12.35 -4.73
CA LEU A 142 7.68 -13.34 -5.29
C LEU A 142 7.88 -14.73 -4.68
N GLN A 143 9.13 -15.14 -4.43
CA GLN A 143 9.42 -16.39 -3.76
C GLN A 143 8.81 -16.41 -2.34
N LEU A 144 9.03 -15.37 -1.54
CA LEU A 144 8.52 -15.30 -0.16
C LEU A 144 7.00 -15.25 -0.10
N ILE A 145 6.35 -14.57 -1.03
CA ILE A 145 4.89 -14.60 -1.18
C ILE A 145 4.43 -16.03 -1.50
N GLY A 146 5.07 -16.72 -2.44
CA GLY A 146 4.75 -18.11 -2.78
C GLY A 146 4.93 -19.06 -1.58
N GLU A 147 6.03 -18.92 -0.82
CA GLU A 147 6.24 -19.66 0.43
C GLU A 147 5.13 -19.40 1.46
N ALA A 148 4.66 -18.17 1.58
CA ALA A 148 3.55 -17.82 2.46
C ALA A 148 2.24 -18.43 1.95
N GLN A 149 1.93 -18.30 0.66
CA GLN A 149 0.70 -18.85 0.06
C GLN A 149 0.63 -20.39 0.15
N ALA A 150 1.75 -21.07 0.16
CA ALA A 150 1.80 -22.51 0.41
C ALA A 150 1.34 -22.90 1.83
N ARG A 151 1.38 -21.97 2.78
CA ARG A 151 0.93 -22.18 4.17
C ARG A 151 -0.53 -21.78 4.40
N GLY A 152 -1.10 -20.93 3.56
CA GLY A 152 -2.48 -20.47 3.68
C GLY A 152 -2.79 -19.28 2.79
N PRO A 153 -4.06 -18.83 2.75
CA PRO A 153 -4.48 -17.73 1.89
C PRO A 153 -3.72 -16.44 2.23
N LEU A 154 -3.29 -15.74 1.20
CA LEU A 154 -2.65 -14.43 1.30
C LEU A 154 -3.04 -13.62 0.07
N ASN A 155 -3.46 -12.39 0.28
CA ASN A 155 -3.84 -11.44 -0.76
C ASN A 155 -3.16 -10.09 -0.50
N GLY A 156 -3.00 -9.26 -1.53
CA GLY A 156 -2.34 -7.98 -1.36
C GLY A 156 -2.16 -7.21 -2.66
N VAL A 157 -1.34 -6.18 -2.57
CA VAL A 157 -0.98 -5.31 -3.69
C VAL A 157 0.53 -5.09 -3.71
N PHE A 158 1.11 -5.17 -4.90
CA PHE A 158 2.41 -4.57 -5.17
C PHE A 158 2.18 -3.07 -5.38
N HIS A 159 2.53 -2.27 -4.36
CA HIS A 159 2.41 -0.83 -4.44
C HIS A 159 3.55 -0.23 -5.26
N CYS A 160 3.34 0.99 -5.76
CA CYS A 160 4.33 1.78 -6.51
C CYS A 160 5.12 0.93 -7.51
N PHE A 161 4.39 0.10 -8.30
CA PHE A 161 5.00 -0.88 -9.17
C PHE A 161 5.90 -0.21 -10.21
N THR A 162 7.15 -0.69 -10.30
CA THR A 162 8.17 -0.17 -11.22
C THR A 162 8.78 -1.25 -12.12
N GLY A 163 8.32 -2.49 -12.01
CA GLY A 163 8.78 -3.61 -12.83
C GLY A 163 8.27 -3.55 -14.28
N ASP A 164 8.78 -4.45 -15.09
CA ASP A 164 8.35 -4.65 -16.47
C ASP A 164 7.05 -5.46 -16.58
N ALA A 165 6.58 -5.69 -17.82
CA ALA A 165 5.38 -6.47 -18.11
C ALA A 165 5.48 -7.94 -17.65
N ALA A 166 6.67 -8.54 -17.68
CA ALA A 166 6.87 -9.92 -17.25
C ALA A 166 6.78 -10.05 -15.72
N VAL A 167 7.35 -9.09 -14.97
CA VAL A 167 7.22 -9.01 -13.51
C VAL A 167 5.76 -8.75 -13.12
N ALA A 168 5.07 -7.84 -13.82
CA ALA A 168 3.65 -7.57 -13.60
C ALA A 168 2.80 -8.83 -13.78
N GLY A 169 3.05 -9.60 -14.85
CA GLY A 169 2.36 -10.88 -15.08
C GLY A 169 2.59 -11.89 -13.97
N ARG A 170 3.82 -11.99 -13.44
CA ARG A 170 4.13 -12.87 -12.30
C ARG A 170 3.44 -12.40 -11.01
N ALA A 171 3.41 -11.09 -10.73
CA ALA A 171 2.71 -10.53 -9.59
C ALA A 171 1.21 -10.86 -9.65
N VAL A 172 0.58 -10.66 -10.81
CA VAL A 172 -0.84 -10.99 -11.03
C VAL A 172 -1.11 -12.50 -10.89
N ALA A 173 -0.18 -13.36 -11.34
CA ALA A 173 -0.31 -14.81 -11.22
C ALA A 173 -0.35 -15.31 -9.77
N THR A 174 0.17 -14.54 -8.81
CA THR A 174 0.00 -14.80 -7.36
C THR A 174 -1.40 -14.43 -6.84
N GLY A 175 -2.25 -13.84 -7.67
CA GLY A 175 -3.57 -13.32 -7.28
C GLY A 175 -3.54 -11.89 -6.71
N PHE A 176 -2.37 -11.27 -6.61
CA PHE A 176 -2.20 -9.92 -6.09
C PHE A 176 -2.64 -8.84 -7.08
N TYR A 177 -2.94 -7.68 -6.54
CA TYR A 177 -3.13 -6.46 -7.31
C TYR A 177 -1.78 -5.80 -7.63
N VAL A 178 -1.79 -4.96 -8.66
CA VAL A 178 -0.65 -4.11 -9.03
C VAL A 178 -1.12 -2.67 -9.04
N SER A 179 -0.45 -1.79 -8.28
CA SER A 179 -0.80 -0.38 -8.18
C SER A 179 0.23 0.49 -8.89
N PHE A 180 -0.27 1.48 -9.63
CA PHE A 180 0.56 2.38 -10.41
C PHE A 180 0.47 3.80 -9.84
N ALA A 181 1.67 4.40 -9.63
CA ALA A 181 1.85 5.74 -9.10
C ALA A 181 2.16 6.79 -10.20
N GLY A 182 2.36 8.03 -9.77
CA GLY A 182 2.66 9.16 -10.64
C GLY A 182 3.88 9.00 -11.55
N ILE A 183 4.82 8.14 -11.20
CA ILE A 183 6.01 7.82 -12.01
C ILE A 183 5.64 7.34 -13.43
N LEU A 184 4.47 6.72 -13.63
CA LEU A 184 3.97 6.31 -14.94
C LEU A 184 3.90 7.48 -15.93
N THR A 185 3.64 8.69 -15.44
CA THR A 185 3.54 9.90 -16.26
C THR A 185 4.89 10.42 -16.75
N PHE A 186 6.01 9.89 -16.22
CA PHE A 186 7.33 10.37 -16.57
C PHE A 186 7.73 9.94 -17.99
N PRO A 187 8.45 10.79 -18.75
CA PRO A 187 8.78 10.50 -20.15
C PRO A 187 9.50 9.18 -20.36
N ARG A 188 10.38 8.78 -19.42
CA ARG A 188 11.20 7.57 -19.53
C ARG A 188 10.53 6.29 -19.03
N ALA A 189 9.30 6.36 -18.50
CA ALA A 189 8.58 5.20 -17.95
C ALA A 189 7.96 4.30 -19.06
N VAL A 190 8.74 3.91 -20.07
CA VAL A 190 8.23 3.13 -21.22
C VAL A 190 7.81 1.73 -20.77
N GLU A 191 8.69 1.01 -20.09
CA GLU A 191 8.43 -0.37 -19.62
C GLU A 191 7.23 -0.42 -18.66
N LEU A 192 7.10 0.60 -17.81
CA LEU A 192 5.98 0.71 -16.88
C LEU A 192 4.64 0.90 -17.61
N ARG A 193 4.62 1.66 -18.73
CA ARG A 193 3.43 1.78 -19.58
C ARG A 193 3.07 0.46 -20.26
N GLU A 194 4.04 -0.36 -20.62
CA GLU A 194 3.81 -1.71 -21.12
C GLU A 194 3.21 -2.60 -20.02
N ALA A 195 3.74 -2.53 -18.79
CA ALA A 195 3.19 -3.25 -17.65
C ALA A 195 1.71 -2.87 -17.39
N VAL A 196 1.34 -1.59 -17.49
CA VAL A 196 -0.05 -1.12 -17.37
C VAL A 196 -0.98 -1.81 -18.36
N ARG A 197 -0.51 -2.10 -19.58
CA ARG A 197 -1.36 -2.70 -20.63
C ARG A 197 -1.65 -4.18 -20.38
N VAL A 198 -0.75 -4.90 -19.71
CA VAL A 198 -0.89 -6.35 -19.47
C VAL A 198 -1.59 -6.69 -18.15
N VAL A 199 -1.58 -5.80 -17.16
CA VAL A 199 -2.29 -6.04 -15.89
C VAL A 199 -3.79 -6.10 -16.13
N PRO A 200 -4.50 -7.18 -15.76
CA PRO A 200 -5.96 -7.26 -15.87
C PRO A 200 -6.66 -6.11 -15.13
N LEU A 201 -7.74 -5.59 -15.69
CA LEU A 201 -8.44 -4.44 -15.12
C LEU A 201 -8.95 -4.72 -13.68
N ASP A 202 -9.32 -5.97 -13.39
CA ASP A 202 -9.77 -6.43 -12.08
C ASP A 202 -8.62 -6.70 -11.08
N ARG A 203 -7.37 -6.43 -11.47
CA ARG A 203 -6.16 -6.52 -10.63
C ARG A 203 -5.38 -5.21 -10.57
N LEU A 204 -5.94 -4.13 -11.11
CA LEU A 204 -5.26 -2.84 -11.21
C LEU A 204 -5.73 -1.89 -10.11
N LEU A 205 -4.78 -1.24 -9.44
CA LEU A 205 -5.00 -0.15 -8.51
C LEU A 205 -4.22 1.11 -8.94
N LEU A 206 -4.59 2.24 -8.36
CA LEU A 206 -3.95 3.52 -8.59
C LEU A 206 -3.64 4.19 -7.25
N GLU A 207 -2.53 4.89 -7.21
CA GLU A 207 -2.07 5.56 -6.01
C GLU A 207 -1.28 6.82 -6.32
N THR A 208 -0.99 7.58 -5.28
CA THR A 208 -0.06 8.71 -5.38
C THR A 208 1.33 8.38 -4.89
N ASP A 209 1.46 7.57 -3.85
CA ASP A 209 2.65 7.46 -3.02
C ASP A 209 3.07 8.83 -2.43
N ALA A 210 2.07 9.69 -2.16
CA ALA A 210 2.31 11.03 -1.63
C ALA A 210 2.98 10.98 -0.25
N PRO A 211 4.01 11.79 0.02
CA PRO A 211 4.42 13.04 -0.68
C PRO A 211 5.36 12.86 -1.88
N TYR A 212 5.69 11.63 -2.25
CA TYR A 212 6.68 11.29 -3.29
C TYR A 212 6.05 11.24 -4.70
N LEU A 213 6.90 11.15 -5.72
CA LEU A 213 6.55 10.78 -7.10
C LEU A 213 5.44 11.61 -7.75
N ALA A 214 5.35 12.92 -7.45
CA ALA A 214 4.34 13.79 -8.04
C ALA A 214 4.28 13.63 -9.58
N PRO A 215 3.08 13.38 -10.15
CA PRO A 215 2.91 13.16 -11.59
C PRO A 215 3.18 14.44 -12.41
N VAL A 216 3.42 14.29 -13.70
CA VAL A 216 3.40 15.43 -14.62
C VAL A 216 1.94 15.98 -14.67
N PRO A 217 1.74 17.31 -14.56
CA PRO A 217 2.72 18.41 -14.65
C PRO A 217 3.33 18.84 -13.29
N HIS A 218 3.09 18.15 -12.19
CA HIS A 218 3.49 18.56 -10.84
C HIS A 218 4.86 18.01 -10.41
N ARG A 219 5.59 17.36 -11.31
CA ARG A 219 6.91 16.79 -11.02
C ARG A 219 7.84 17.79 -10.32
N GLY A 220 8.50 17.33 -9.23
CA GLY A 220 9.39 18.16 -8.42
C GLY A 220 8.68 18.97 -7.33
N LYS A 221 7.35 18.87 -7.22
CA LYS A 221 6.57 19.41 -6.11
C LYS A 221 6.22 18.30 -5.12
N ARG A 222 5.81 18.64 -3.89
CA ARG A 222 5.20 17.69 -2.96
C ARG A 222 3.95 17.10 -3.61
N ASN A 223 3.86 15.77 -3.66
CA ASN A 223 2.67 15.07 -4.14
C ASN A 223 1.55 15.12 -3.09
N GLU A 224 0.31 14.92 -3.52
CA GLU A 224 -0.86 14.83 -2.65
C GLU A 224 -1.93 13.94 -3.29
N PRO A 225 -2.88 13.35 -2.50
CA PRO A 225 -3.87 12.42 -3.03
C PRO A 225 -4.71 12.96 -4.19
N ALA A 226 -4.95 14.29 -4.25
CA ALA A 226 -5.65 14.91 -5.37
C ALA A 226 -4.99 14.61 -6.73
N PHE A 227 -3.69 14.38 -6.74
CA PHE A 227 -2.93 14.18 -7.98
C PHE A 227 -3.03 12.75 -8.55
N VAL A 228 -3.67 11.81 -7.87
CA VAL A 228 -3.98 10.49 -8.45
C VAL A 228 -4.85 10.61 -9.72
N THR A 229 -5.56 11.72 -9.88
CA THR A 229 -6.32 12.04 -11.09
C THR A 229 -5.45 12.08 -12.35
N PHE A 230 -4.22 12.57 -12.25
CA PHE A 230 -3.25 12.60 -13.36
C PHE A 230 -2.74 11.20 -13.70
N THR A 231 -2.49 10.37 -12.67
CA THR A 231 -2.13 8.96 -12.85
C THR A 231 -3.27 8.21 -13.55
N ALA A 232 -4.50 8.41 -13.11
CA ALA A 232 -5.69 7.80 -13.72
C ALA A 232 -5.85 8.18 -15.19
N ALA A 233 -5.69 9.46 -15.51
CA ALA A 233 -5.76 9.92 -16.90
C ALA A 233 -4.66 9.29 -17.78
N ALA A 234 -3.45 9.14 -17.25
CA ALA A 234 -2.36 8.48 -17.95
C ALA A 234 -2.63 6.99 -18.17
N VAL A 235 -3.08 6.26 -17.15
CA VAL A 235 -3.43 4.83 -17.26
C VAL A 235 -4.58 4.62 -18.25
N ALA A 236 -5.64 5.41 -18.17
CA ALA A 236 -6.78 5.32 -19.09
C ALA A 236 -6.34 5.52 -20.55
N ARG A 237 -5.47 6.50 -20.81
CA ARG A 237 -4.90 6.75 -22.14
C ARG A 237 -4.06 5.55 -22.62
N GLU A 238 -3.19 4.99 -21.80
CA GLU A 238 -2.35 3.83 -22.15
C GLU A 238 -3.19 2.59 -22.43
N ARG A 239 -4.35 2.47 -21.82
CA ARG A 239 -5.27 1.35 -22.02
C ARG A 239 -6.34 1.60 -23.08
N GLY A 240 -6.41 2.79 -23.65
CA GLY A 240 -7.42 3.16 -24.67
C GLY A 240 -8.85 3.10 -24.12
N MET A 241 -9.07 3.45 -22.84
CA MET A 241 -10.38 3.36 -22.19
C MET A 241 -10.81 4.70 -21.57
N ALA A 242 -12.10 4.84 -21.27
CA ALA A 242 -12.59 6.03 -20.58
C ALA A 242 -12.09 6.08 -19.13
N VAL A 243 -11.74 7.28 -18.64
CA VAL A 243 -11.30 7.49 -17.25
C VAL A 243 -12.38 7.06 -16.26
N THR A 244 -13.66 7.29 -16.59
CA THR A 244 -14.80 6.88 -15.76
C THR A 244 -14.84 5.37 -15.51
N ASP A 245 -14.59 4.58 -16.56
CA ASP A 245 -14.64 3.11 -16.48
C ASP A 245 -13.44 2.59 -15.68
N LEU A 246 -12.25 3.17 -15.88
CA LEU A 246 -11.07 2.87 -15.08
C LEU A 246 -11.32 3.16 -13.60
N VAL A 247 -11.85 4.35 -13.28
CA VAL A 247 -12.13 4.78 -11.91
C VAL A 247 -13.13 3.85 -11.23
N ALA A 248 -14.18 3.43 -11.94
CA ALA A 248 -15.15 2.48 -11.41
C ALA A 248 -14.52 1.11 -11.10
N ALA A 249 -13.70 0.59 -12.01
CA ALA A 249 -13.00 -0.69 -11.82
C ALA A 249 -12.01 -0.63 -10.64
N VAL A 250 -11.19 0.42 -10.59
CA VAL A 250 -10.19 0.62 -9.51
C VAL A 250 -10.89 0.80 -8.15
N ALA A 251 -12.01 1.50 -8.10
CA ALA A 251 -12.78 1.65 -6.87
C ALA A 251 -13.34 0.30 -6.38
N ALA A 252 -13.86 -0.52 -7.29
CA ALA A 252 -14.34 -1.87 -6.95
C ALA A 252 -13.19 -2.79 -6.50
N ASN A 253 -12.00 -2.68 -7.11
CA ASN A 253 -10.81 -3.41 -6.71
C ASN A 253 -10.36 -3.03 -5.29
N TYR A 254 -10.31 -1.73 -5.01
CA TYR A 254 -9.96 -1.20 -3.69
C TYR A 254 -10.92 -1.71 -2.61
N ASP A 255 -12.23 -1.65 -2.87
CA ASP A 255 -13.24 -2.13 -1.93
C ASP A 255 -13.11 -3.64 -1.68
N ARG A 256 -12.82 -4.40 -2.72
CA ARG A 256 -12.61 -5.86 -2.62
C ARG A 256 -11.39 -6.21 -1.79
N LEU A 257 -10.34 -5.40 -1.87
CA LEU A 257 -9.08 -5.66 -1.16
C LEU A 257 -9.07 -5.08 0.27
N PHE A 258 -9.51 -3.83 0.48
CA PHE A 258 -9.25 -3.09 1.72
C PHE A 258 -10.49 -2.74 2.55
N ALA A 259 -11.68 -2.94 2.02
CA ALA A 259 -12.92 -2.54 2.69
C ALA A 259 -13.94 -3.67 2.89
N PRO A 260 -13.56 -4.91 3.17
CA PRO A 260 -14.55 -5.94 3.47
C PRO A 260 -15.21 -5.64 4.83
N GLY A 261 -16.52 -5.41 4.79
CA GLY A 261 -17.36 -5.24 5.99
C GLY A 261 -17.21 -3.89 6.73
N ASP A 262 -17.99 -3.75 7.80
CA ASP A 262 -17.89 -2.61 8.71
C ASP A 262 -16.57 -2.67 9.50
N PRO A 263 -15.81 -1.54 9.58
CA PRO A 263 -14.59 -1.45 10.38
C PRO A 263 -14.74 -1.93 11.82
N GLN A 264 -15.88 -1.61 12.46
CA GLN A 264 -16.15 -2.01 13.84
C GLN A 264 -16.34 -3.51 13.99
N THR A 265 -17.00 -4.14 13.04
CA THR A 265 -17.22 -5.61 13.06
C THR A 265 -15.90 -6.35 12.85
N ALA A 266 -15.08 -5.92 11.90
CA ALA A 266 -13.77 -6.53 11.67
C ALA A 266 -12.80 -6.33 12.84
N PHE A 267 -12.84 -5.17 13.48
CA PHE A 267 -12.05 -4.87 14.69
C PHE A 267 -12.46 -5.75 15.87
N ALA A 268 -13.75 -5.91 16.11
CA ALA A 268 -14.27 -6.78 17.17
C ALA A 268 -13.89 -8.24 16.93
N GLN A 269 -13.94 -8.72 15.69
CA GLN A 269 -13.52 -10.08 15.33
C GLN A 269 -12.01 -10.29 15.52
N ALA A 270 -11.19 -9.29 15.17
CA ALA A 270 -9.75 -9.35 15.37
C ALA A 270 -9.38 -9.42 16.86
N LEU A 271 -10.07 -8.65 17.72
CA LEU A 271 -9.84 -8.66 19.17
C LEU A 271 -10.31 -9.97 19.81
N SER A 272 -11.40 -10.57 19.31
CA SER A 272 -11.90 -11.85 19.85
C SER A 272 -11.01 -13.04 19.48
N ALA A 273 -10.26 -12.96 18.40
CA ALA A 273 -9.27 -13.98 18.00
C ALA A 273 -8.04 -14.01 18.91
N ASP A 274 -7.76 -12.93 19.64
CA ASP A 274 -6.63 -12.80 20.57
C ASP A 274 -6.99 -13.14 22.03
N ALA A 275 -8.25 -13.46 22.33
CA ALA A 275 -8.63 -13.86 23.69
C ALA A 275 -7.98 -15.24 24.02
N PRO A 276 -7.19 -15.33 25.09
CA PRO A 276 -6.59 -16.61 25.49
C PRO A 276 -7.70 -17.63 25.80
N ARG A 277 -7.58 -18.81 25.20
CA ARG A 277 -8.43 -19.98 25.52
C ARG A 277 -8.01 -20.58 26.85
#